data_aac87bd13c50e5ab049180a0188d6aae
#
_entry.id   aac87bd13c50e5ab049180a0188d6aae
#
_cell.length_a   1.000
_cell.length_b   1.000
_cell.length_c   1.000
_cell.angle_alpha   90.00
_cell.angle_beta   90.00
_cell.angle_gamma   90.00
#
_symmetry.space_group_name_H-M   'P 1'
#
loop_
_entity.id
_entity.type
_entity.pdbx_description
1 polymer ?
#
loop_
_entity_poly.entity_id
_entity_poly.type
_entity_poly.pdbx_seq_one_letter_code
_entity_poly.pdbx_strand_id
1 'polypeptide(L)' 'MSTQIMRQLWSIIEATQVVTLLQMDDTSLVQWLVKQTSKQVLLESHELDFLGEYIKTRLTLIRDLADERSN' A
#
# COMPACT_ATOMS: atom_id res chain seq x y z
N MET A 1 -0.61 5.38 -14.05
CA MET A 1 -0.57 6.02 -12.72
C MET A 1 0.66 6.89 -12.62
N SER A 2 0.58 8.02 -11.94
CA SER A 2 1.72 8.93 -11.86
C SER A 2 2.82 8.41 -10.95
N THR A 3 4.05 8.84 -11.23
CA THR A 3 5.20 8.49 -10.40
C THR A 3 5.01 8.97 -8.97
N GLN A 4 4.34 10.10 -8.78
CA GLN A 4 4.09 10.66 -7.46
C GLN A 4 3.22 9.74 -6.60
N ILE A 5 2.16 9.17 -7.19
CA ILE A 5 1.28 8.24 -6.48
C ILE A 5 2.05 6.99 -6.04
N MET A 6 2.84 6.44 -6.97
CA MET A 6 3.64 5.25 -6.66
C MET A 6 4.66 5.52 -5.56
N ARG A 7 5.31 6.66 -5.63
CA ARG A 7 6.30 7.06 -4.64
C ARG A 7 5.68 7.21 -3.26
N GLN A 8 4.49 7.82 -3.20
CA GLN A 8 3.77 7.97 -1.93
C GLN A 8 3.34 6.63 -1.37
N LEU A 9 2.84 5.73 -2.21
CA LEU A 9 2.44 4.40 -1.77
C LEU A 9 3.61 3.67 -1.11
N TRP A 10 4.76 3.59 -1.78
CA TRP A 10 5.91 2.87 -1.25
C TRP A 10 6.50 3.54 -0.03
N SER A 11 6.45 4.88 0.02
CA SER A 11 6.88 5.63 1.20
C SER A 11 6.02 5.28 2.41
N ILE A 12 4.70 5.18 2.21
CA ILE A 12 3.76 4.80 3.27
C ILE A 12 4.05 3.37 3.74
N ILE A 13 4.28 2.45 2.80
CA ILE A 13 4.60 1.07 3.16
C ILE A 13 5.87 1.01 4.00
N GLU A 14 6.90 1.74 3.60
CA GLU A 14 8.16 1.76 4.34
C GLU A 14 8.02 2.37 5.72
N ALA A 15 7.14 3.35 5.87
CA ALA A 15 6.91 4.04 7.14
C ALA A 15 5.96 3.27 8.07
N THR A 16 5.25 2.28 7.55
CA THR A 16 4.26 1.52 8.32
C THR A 16 4.97 0.44 9.14
N GLN A 17 4.50 0.23 10.38
CA GLN A 17 5.05 -0.81 11.23
C GLN A 17 4.80 -2.19 10.63
N VAL A 18 5.79 -3.06 10.77
CA VAL A 18 5.74 -4.42 10.22
C VAL A 18 4.49 -5.16 10.69
N VAL A 19 4.16 -5.07 11.98
CA VAL A 19 3.01 -5.78 12.53
C VAL A 19 1.71 -5.33 11.86
N THR A 20 1.60 -4.05 11.53
CA THR A 20 0.42 -3.53 10.85
C THR A 20 0.29 -4.14 9.45
N LEU A 21 1.41 -4.24 8.72
CA LEU A 21 1.40 -4.81 7.38
C LEU A 21 1.11 -6.30 7.37
N LEU A 22 1.51 -7.02 8.40
CA LEU A 22 1.35 -8.48 8.47
C LEU A 22 0.07 -8.93 9.15
N GLN A 23 -0.56 -8.06 9.94
CA GLN A 23 -1.71 -8.40 10.76
C GLN A 23 -3.03 -8.38 9.99
N MET A 24 -3.17 -7.48 9.03
CA MET A 24 -4.41 -7.33 8.27
C MET A 24 -4.53 -8.41 7.20
N ASP A 25 -5.78 -8.83 6.92
CA ASP A 25 -6.01 -9.70 5.78
C ASP A 25 -5.80 -8.92 4.48
N ASP A 26 -5.82 -9.64 3.34
CA ASP A 26 -5.51 -9.04 2.05
C ASP A 26 -6.42 -7.87 1.71
N THR A 27 -7.74 -8.06 1.84
CA THR A 27 -8.70 -7.02 1.50
C THR A 27 -8.54 -5.80 2.38
N SER A 28 -8.38 -6.01 3.69
CA SER A 28 -8.21 -4.91 4.63
C SER A 28 -6.92 -4.15 4.36
N LEU A 29 -5.85 -4.85 4.05
CA LEU A 29 -4.56 -4.21 3.78
C LEU A 29 -4.63 -3.35 2.51
N VAL A 30 -5.26 -3.87 1.45
CA VAL A 30 -5.44 -3.10 0.21
C VAL A 30 -6.20 -1.81 0.51
N GLN A 31 -7.34 -1.93 1.18
CA GLN A 31 -8.18 -0.77 1.49
C GLN A 31 -7.46 0.24 2.38
N TRP A 32 -6.73 -0.26 3.37
CA TRP A 32 -5.99 0.61 4.29
C TRP A 32 -4.90 1.39 3.56
N LEU A 33 -4.14 0.72 2.70
CA LEU A 33 -3.07 1.38 1.94
C LEU A 33 -3.62 2.40 0.94
N VAL A 34 -4.73 2.09 0.27
CA VAL A 34 -5.40 3.05 -0.62
C VAL A 34 -5.82 4.28 0.18
N LYS A 35 -6.41 4.07 1.34
CA LYS A 35 -6.86 5.16 2.20
C LYS A 35 -5.70 6.04 2.66
N GLN A 36 -4.61 5.42 3.10
CA GLN A 36 -3.44 6.17 3.55
C GLN A 36 -2.82 6.98 2.42
N THR A 37 -2.73 6.39 1.23
CA THR A 37 -2.20 7.08 0.06
C THR A 37 -3.08 8.26 -0.31
N SER A 38 -4.41 8.10 -0.26
CA SER A 38 -5.34 9.17 -0.63
C SER A 38 -5.32 10.33 0.35
N LYS A 39 -4.81 10.13 1.55
CA LYS A 39 -4.61 11.23 2.52
C LYS A 39 -3.42 12.10 2.15
N GLN A 40 -2.46 11.56 1.42
CA GLN A 40 -1.23 12.26 1.05
C GLN A 40 -1.30 12.87 -0.34
N VAL A 41 -2.06 12.27 -1.24
CA VAL A 41 -2.16 12.68 -2.64
C VAL A 41 -3.62 12.65 -3.04
N LEU A 42 -4.06 13.71 -3.73
CA LEU A 42 -5.43 13.76 -4.25
C LEU A 42 -5.57 12.76 -5.39
N LEU A 43 -6.51 11.83 -5.24
CA LEU A 43 -6.74 10.76 -6.20
C LEU A 43 -8.14 10.84 -6.79
N GLU A 44 -8.25 10.68 -8.11
CA GLU A 44 -9.53 10.57 -8.78
C GLU A 44 -10.05 9.13 -8.67
N SER A 45 -11.36 8.93 -8.95
CA SER A 45 -11.98 7.60 -8.80
C SER A 45 -11.22 6.51 -9.55
N HIS A 46 -10.85 6.76 -10.80
CA HIS A 46 -10.14 5.76 -11.59
C HIS A 46 -8.75 5.48 -11.04
N GLU A 47 -8.13 6.48 -10.43
CA GLU A 47 -6.82 6.29 -9.80
C GLU A 47 -6.92 5.45 -8.53
N LEU A 48 -7.99 5.62 -7.74
CA LEU A 48 -8.25 4.80 -6.58
C LEU A 48 -8.43 3.34 -6.97
N ASP A 49 -9.20 3.09 -8.02
CA ASP A 49 -9.42 1.73 -8.52
C ASP A 49 -8.12 1.10 -9.01
N PHE A 50 -7.35 1.85 -9.79
CA PHE A 50 -6.08 1.38 -10.31
C PHE A 50 -5.10 1.07 -9.18
N LEU A 51 -5.04 1.97 -8.19
CA LEU A 51 -4.14 1.79 -7.05
C LEU A 51 -4.50 0.53 -6.26
N GLY A 52 -5.79 0.31 -6.03
CA GLY A 52 -6.26 -0.90 -5.35
C GLY A 52 -5.84 -2.17 -6.07
N GLU A 53 -6.02 -2.20 -7.38
CA GLU A 53 -5.63 -3.35 -8.20
C GLU A 53 -4.11 -3.54 -8.19
N TYR A 54 -3.36 -2.45 -8.28
CA TYR A 54 -1.91 -2.51 -8.22
C TYR A 54 -1.44 -3.12 -6.89
N ILE A 55 -2.00 -2.64 -5.77
CA ILE A 55 -1.63 -3.15 -4.45
C ILE A 55 -1.93 -4.64 -4.33
N LYS A 56 -3.08 -5.07 -4.84
CA LYS A 56 -3.44 -6.50 -4.86
C LYS A 56 -2.35 -7.35 -5.52
N THR A 57 -1.80 -6.85 -6.63
CA THR A 57 -0.77 -7.60 -7.36
C THR A 57 0.58 -7.58 -6.64
N ARG A 58 0.74 -6.71 -5.65
CA ARG A 58 2.00 -6.53 -4.92
C ARG A 58 1.94 -6.99 -3.47
N LEU A 59 0.83 -7.58 -3.04
CA LEU A 59 0.66 -7.97 -1.63
C LEU A 59 1.75 -8.92 -1.16
N THR A 60 2.08 -9.92 -1.95
CA THR A 60 3.14 -10.88 -1.59
C THR A 60 4.47 -10.15 -1.39
N LEU A 61 4.81 -9.26 -2.31
CA LEU A 61 6.04 -8.48 -2.20
C LEU A 61 6.03 -7.59 -0.95
N ILE A 62 4.90 -6.93 -0.69
CA ILE A 62 4.77 -6.05 0.47
C ILE A 62 4.98 -6.84 1.76
N ARG A 63 4.35 -8.00 1.87
CA ARG A 63 4.48 -8.85 3.05
C ARG A 63 5.87 -9.44 3.19
N ASP A 64 6.49 -9.81 2.07
CA ASP A 64 7.87 -10.32 2.09
C ASP A 64 8.84 -9.26 2.57
N LEU A 65 8.69 -8.02 2.08
CA LEU A 65 9.54 -6.92 2.51
C LEU A 65 9.35 -6.61 3.99
N ALA A 66 8.10 -6.66 4.46
CA ALA A 66 7.81 -6.45 5.88
C ALA A 66 8.45 -7.55 6.72
N ASP A 67 8.36 -8.80 6.27
CA ASP A 67 8.92 -9.95 6.96
C ASP A 67 10.45 -9.84 7.07
N GLU A 68 11.10 -9.39 6.01
CA GLU A 68 12.54 -9.16 6.03
C GLU A 68 12.94 -8.10 7.03
N ARG A 69 12.13 -7.04 7.18
CA ARG A 69 12.41 -5.97 8.13
C ARG A 69 12.27 -6.42 9.58
N SER A 70 11.51 -7.48 9.83
CA SER A 70 11.27 -7.97 11.19
C SER A 70 12.39 -8.89 11.70
N ASN A 71 13.31 -9.28 10.84
CA ASN A 71 14.41 -10.17 11.19
C ASN A 71 15.63 -9.42 11.67
#